data_006f02dd6152971b332842921af9c53e
#
_entry.id   006f02dd6152971b332842921af9c53e
#
_cell.length_a   1.000
_cell.length_b   1.000
_cell.length_c   1.000
_cell.angle_alpha   90.00
_cell.angle_beta   90.00
_cell.angle_gamma   90.00
#
_symmetry.space_group_name_H-M   'P 1'
#
loop_
_entity.id
_entity.type
_entity.pdbx_description
1 polymer ?
#
loop_
_entity_poly.entity_id
_entity_poly.type
_entity_poly.pdbx_seq_one_letter_code
_entity_poly.pdbx_strand_id
1 'polypeptide(L)'
;MPTFFILELSWEVTLKNELFLALTQLAAERNLPQSIVVGAVKEALASAYRKDPASNGQDILVEVDSETGDVIIKTILNVREKDEIEDPLSEISEEEAQKINKELRVGDFIETGNMEYNPGRIAAQTAKQVVLQKLREAERDLVFGKFADKKGQVIVGTIQRVDSKNVFVDIGRTNALMPPSEQTFYERYRVGQKLKFFVTEVQRTARGPEIIVSRTHPDLLRKLFETEVPEITTGVVEIKALSREAGARSKVAVASEDPEVDAVGACVGLRGIRIQNVVNELLGEKIDVVDWDEDPRVLITNSLSPANVSKVTTNEDDRTALVLVPKKQLSLAIGKEGQNARLAAKLTLWKIDVQAEEEIIIEAKEKIIEKSEIIQDEIKLESAETIEKQKEKEILVKEDLIDDSAELMALEKEIQELEEKEKKEKIIQKQKEDILDFSSEDIWNLGGKSKSKDSDDTIRFAEDIESLNTFNSPANKNAKNAKKKSGKKRKK
;
A
#
# COMPACT_ATOMS: atom_id res chain seq x y z
N MET A 1 -38.22 8.67 70.82
CA MET A 1 -37.56 9.41 69.76
C MET A 1 -36.39 8.63 69.15
N PRO A 2 -36.59 7.55 68.37
CA PRO A 2 -35.51 6.95 67.58
C PRO A 2 -35.82 6.80 66.06
N THR A 3 -36.92 7.37 65.57
CA THR A 3 -37.34 7.14 64.16
C THR A 3 -36.77 8.16 63.17
N PHE A 4 -36.22 9.27 63.64
CA PHE A 4 -35.63 10.29 62.76
C PHE A 4 -34.19 9.94 62.31
N PHE A 5 -33.44 9.23 63.11
CA PHE A 5 -32.05 8.86 62.82
C PHE A 5 -31.91 7.76 61.77
N ILE A 6 -32.92 6.89 61.64
CA ILE A 6 -32.92 5.79 60.65
C ILE A 6 -33.26 6.29 59.25
N LEU A 7 -34.02 7.37 59.14
CA LEU A 7 -34.40 7.96 57.86
C LEU A 7 -33.22 8.74 57.19
N GLU A 8 -32.40 9.40 58.00
CA GLU A 8 -31.21 10.11 57.50
C GLU A 8 -30.13 9.13 57.00
N LEU A 9 -29.88 8.01 57.70
CA LEU A 9 -28.96 6.97 57.25
C LEU A 9 -29.39 6.27 55.97
N SER A 10 -30.70 6.05 55.80
CA SER A 10 -31.21 5.38 54.58
C SER A 10 -31.13 6.30 53.35
N TRP A 11 -31.29 7.59 53.50
CA TRP A 11 -31.17 8.59 52.43
C TRP A 11 -29.71 8.73 51.94
N GLU A 12 -28.74 8.81 52.84
CA GLU A 12 -27.33 8.90 52.48
C GLU A 12 -26.82 7.67 51.77
N VAL A 13 -27.18 6.47 52.20
CA VAL A 13 -26.80 5.21 51.58
C VAL A 13 -27.43 5.07 50.17
N THR A 14 -28.63 5.59 49.96
CA THR A 14 -29.29 5.54 48.64
C THR A 14 -28.60 6.50 47.64
N LEU A 15 -28.22 7.71 48.05
CA LEU A 15 -27.54 8.70 47.23
C LEU A 15 -26.13 8.23 46.81
N LYS A 16 -25.42 7.55 47.72
CA LYS A 16 -24.06 7.03 47.48
C LYS A 16 -24.02 5.95 46.44
N ASN A 17 -24.96 5.01 46.48
CA ASN A 17 -25.13 3.96 45.48
C ASN A 17 -25.52 4.53 44.10
N GLU A 18 -26.28 5.63 44.05
CA GLU A 18 -26.65 6.29 42.78
C GLU A 18 -25.44 6.87 42.02
N LEU A 19 -24.48 7.46 42.72
CA LEU A 19 -23.27 8.01 42.12
C LEU A 19 -22.45 6.90 41.43
N PHE A 20 -22.20 5.80 42.14
CA PHE A 20 -21.44 4.67 41.60
C PHE A 20 -22.13 4.01 40.42
N LEU A 21 -23.47 3.84 40.51
CA LEU A 21 -24.27 3.33 39.42
C LEU A 21 -24.21 4.25 38.19
N ALA A 22 -24.29 5.57 38.41
CA ALA A 22 -24.17 6.56 37.33
C ALA A 22 -22.77 6.52 36.68
N LEU A 23 -21.68 6.37 37.45
CA LEU A 23 -20.33 6.21 36.95
C LEU A 23 -20.16 4.93 36.15
N THR A 24 -20.73 3.83 36.61
CA THR A 24 -20.72 2.53 35.89
C THR A 24 -21.49 2.63 34.57
N GLN A 25 -22.66 3.27 34.59
CA GLN A 25 -23.42 3.51 33.36
C GLN A 25 -22.68 4.40 32.39
N LEU A 26 -22.05 5.49 32.87
CA LEU A 26 -21.24 6.38 32.04
C LEU A 26 -20.02 5.65 31.44
N ALA A 27 -19.38 4.77 32.20
CA ALA A 27 -18.30 3.92 31.73
C ALA A 27 -18.76 3.00 30.59
N ALA A 28 -19.94 2.39 30.75
CA ALA A 28 -20.55 1.53 29.71
C ALA A 28 -20.95 2.33 28.46
N GLU A 29 -21.61 3.48 28.61
CA GLU A 29 -22.01 4.36 27.50
C GLU A 29 -20.82 4.86 26.69
N ARG A 30 -19.71 5.17 27.35
CA ARG A 30 -18.48 5.66 26.72
C ARG A 30 -17.50 4.55 26.31
N ASN A 31 -17.81 3.30 26.64
CA ASN A 31 -16.91 2.16 26.41
C ASN A 31 -15.52 2.36 27.03
N LEU A 32 -15.47 2.99 28.20
CA LEU A 32 -14.25 3.21 28.98
C LEU A 32 -14.16 2.21 30.13
N PRO A 33 -12.94 1.80 30.55
CA PRO A 33 -12.75 1.09 31.81
C PRO A 33 -13.29 1.91 32.98
N GLN A 34 -13.98 1.28 33.92
CA GLN A 34 -14.54 1.96 35.10
C GLN A 34 -13.48 2.69 35.92
N SER A 35 -12.29 2.11 36.04
CA SER A 35 -11.14 2.73 36.74
C SER A 35 -10.76 4.08 36.15
N ILE A 36 -10.83 4.27 34.83
CA ILE A 36 -10.53 5.53 34.16
C ILE A 36 -11.61 6.58 34.49
N VAL A 37 -12.88 6.17 34.47
CA VAL A 37 -13.99 7.10 34.78
C VAL A 37 -13.93 7.55 36.24
N VAL A 38 -13.68 6.62 37.17
CA VAL A 38 -13.51 6.93 38.59
C VAL A 38 -12.29 7.83 38.79
N GLY A 39 -11.17 7.56 38.12
CA GLY A 39 -9.98 8.39 38.15
C GLY A 39 -10.25 9.83 37.66
N ALA A 40 -10.96 9.98 36.54
CA ALA A 40 -11.36 11.26 35.98
C ALA A 40 -12.25 12.08 36.97
N VAL A 41 -13.13 11.40 37.67
CA VAL A 41 -14.00 12.03 38.68
C VAL A 41 -13.19 12.45 39.89
N LYS A 42 -12.29 11.60 40.41
CA LYS A 42 -11.36 11.98 41.51
C LYS A 42 -10.57 13.21 41.16
N GLU A 43 -9.96 13.27 39.99
CA GLU A 43 -9.13 14.40 39.53
C GLU A 43 -9.96 15.69 39.33
N ALA A 44 -11.17 15.55 38.83
CA ALA A 44 -12.09 16.65 38.63
C ALA A 44 -12.57 17.25 39.95
N LEU A 45 -12.90 16.40 40.91
CA LEU A 45 -13.26 16.86 42.25
C LEU A 45 -12.06 17.52 42.95
N ALA A 46 -10.88 16.91 42.89
CA ALA A 46 -9.65 17.53 43.41
C ALA A 46 -9.41 18.92 42.82
N SER A 47 -9.53 19.05 41.49
CA SER A 47 -9.38 20.36 40.81
C SER A 47 -10.45 21.38 41.18
N ALA A 48 -11.67 20.92 41.46
CA ALA A 48 -12.77 21.81 41.88
C ALA A 48 -12.57 22.31 43.30
N TYR A 49 -12.22 21.41 44.23
CA TYR A 49 -12.03 21.74 45.64
C TYR A 49 -10.71 22.48 45.90
N ARG A 50 -9.67 22.35 45.08
CA ARG A 50 -8.45 23.18 45.17
C ARG A 50 -8.75 24.68 45.02
N LYS A 51 -9.80 25.03 44.30
CA LYS A 51 -10.26 26.41 44.11
C LYS A 51 -11.20 26.89 45.21
N ASP A 52 -11.60 26.03 46.14
CA ASP A 52 -12.43 26.37 47.24
C ASP A 52 -11.60 27.07 48.33
N PRO A 53 -12.06 28.20 48.90
CA PRO A 53 -11.36 28.86 50.01
C PRO A 53 -11.10 27.95 51.21
N ALA A 54 -11.91 26.93 51.41
CA ALA A 54 -11.75 25.98 52.52
C ALA A 54 -10.50 25.09 52.39
N SER A 55 -9.92 24.95 51.19
CA SER A 55 -8.67 24.23 50.97
C SER A 55 -7.43 24.93 51.50
N ASN A 56 -7.54 26.20 51.86
CA ASN A 56 -6.42 27.05 52.32
C ASN A 56 -5.18 27.04 51.39
N GLY A 57 -5.39 26.75 50.07
CA GLY A 57 -4.31 26.64 49.11
C GLY A 57 -3.60 25.29 49.09
N GLN A 58 -4.00 24.36 49.95
CA GLN A 58 -3.43 22.98 49.95
C GLN A 58 -3.90 22.14 48.76
N ASP A 59 -3.13 21.15 48.43
CA ASP A 59 -3.54 20.13 47.43
C ASP A 59 -4.65 19.23 48.01
N ILE A 60 -5.46 18.71 47.10
CA ILE A 60 -6.64 17.90 47.44
C ILE A 60 -6.45 16.50 46.91
N LEU A 61 -6.58 15.51 47.80
CA LEU A 61 -6.71 14.10 47.48
C LEU A 61 -8.18 13.68 47.60
N VAL A 62 -8.70 13.10 46.54
CA VAL A 62 -10.07 12.57 46.55
C VAL A 62 -10.00 11.03 46.45
N GLU A 63 -10.53 10.38 47.47
CA GLU A 63 -10.72 8.94 47.48
C GLU A 63 -12.19 8.63 47.21
N VAL A 64 -12.45 7.72 46.30
CA VAL A 64 -13.81 7.19 46.03
C VAL A 64 -13.75 5.70 46.29
N ASP A 65 -14.53 5.29 47.27
CA ASP A 65 -14.69 3.87 47.58
C ASP A 65 -15.51 3.20 46.47
N SER A 66 -14.97 2.15 45.87
CA SER A 66 -15.62 1.43 44.78
C SER A 66 -16.78 0.53 45.21
N GLU A 67 -16.85 0.20 46.52
CA GLU A 67 -17.88 -0.67 47.05
C GLU A 67 -19.06 0.12 47.65
N THR A 68 -18.76 1.16 48.39
CA THR A 68 -19.74 2.01 49.08
C THR A 68 -20.18 3.22 48.28
N GLY A 69 -19.37 3.68 47.33
CA GLY A 69 -19.56 4.93 46.60
C GLY A 69 -19.27 6.20 47.43
N ASP A 70 -18.64 6.03 48.62
CA ASP A 70 -18.28 7.14 49.48
C ASP A 70 -17.15 7.96 48.81
N VAL A 71 -17.29 9.29 48.88
CA VAL A 71 -16.30 10.26 48.43
C VAL A 71 -15.69 10.92 49.65
N ILE A 72 -14.41 10.65 49.87
CA ILE A 72 -13.63 11.26 50.96
C ILE A 72 -12.68 12.27 50.35
N ILE A 73 -12.72 13.50 50.84
CA ILE A 73 -11.89 14.61 50.37
C ILE A 73 -10.91 14.97 51.49
N LYS A 74 -9.62 14.82 51.18
CA LYS A 74 -8.54 15.10 52.12
C LYS A 74 -7.70 16.26 51.59
N THR A 75 -7.27 17.14 52.46
CA THR A 75 -6.22 18.11 52.18
C THR A 75 -4.87 17.47 52.41
N ILE A 76 -3.95 17.67 51.48
CA ILE A 76 -2.61 17.08 51.53
C ILE A 76 -1.53 18.13 51.30
N LEU A 77 -0.35 17.87 51.86
CA LEU A 77 0.89 18.55 51.53
C LEU A 77 1.85 17.58 50.88
N ASN A 78 2.37 17.93 49.72
CA ASN A 78 3.33 17.08 48.99
C ASN A 78 4.74 17.28 49.55
N VAL A 79 5.46 16.18 49.77
CA VAL A 79 6.84 16.23 50.26
C VAL A 79 7.80 16.45 49.07
N ARG A 80 8.55 17.57 49.14
CA ARG A 80 9.54 17.95 48.12
C ARG A 80 10.92 18.15 48.76
N GLU A 81 11.95 18.18 47.91
CA GLU A 81 13.25 18.65 48.32
C GLU A 81 13.18 20.15 48.67
N LYS A 82 13.97 20.61 49.64
CA LYS A 82 13.93 21.97 50.17
C LYS A 82 14.15 23.03 49.08
N ASP A 83 14.95 22.72 48.06
CA ASP A 83 15.28 23.64 46.98
C ASP A 83 14.26 23.59 45.81
N GLU A 84 13.31 22.64 45.82
CA GLU A 84 12.28 22.45 44.80
C GLU A 84 10.86 22.92 45.25
N ILE A 85 10.75 23.51 46.43
CA ILE A 85 9.45 24.02 46.94
C ILE A 85 9.06 25.26 46.15
N GLU A 86 8.00 25.17 45.34
CA GLU A 86 7.43 26.30 44.61
C GLU A 86 6.29 26.98 45.39
N ASP A 87 5.44 26.22 46.06
CA ASP A 87 4.28 26.73 46.81
C ASP A 87 4.29 26.18 48.24
N PRO A 88 4.66 27.03 49.24
CA PRO A 88 4.70 26.64 50.65
C PRO A 88 3.34 26.26 51.25
N LEU A 89 2.21 26.54 50.54
CA LEU A 89 0.87 26.17 51.01
C LEU A 89 0.48 24.74 50.65
N SER A 90 1.04 24.21 49.57
CA SER A 90 0.76 22.87 49.04
C SER A 90 1.92 21.88 49.17
N GLU A 91 3.11 22.39 49.51
CA GLU A 91 4.34 21.60 49.57
C GLU A 91 5.06 21.76 50.92
N ILE A 92 5.72 20.70 51.37
CA ILE A 92 6.50 20.66 52.61
C ILE A 92 7.86 20.04 52.34
N SER A 93 8.90 20.51 53.04
CA SER A 93 10.22 19.93 52.91
C SER A 93 10.31 18.54 53.56
N GLU A 94 11.18 17.70 53.05
CA GLU A 94 11.44 16.35 53.61
C GLU A 94 11.83 16.42 55.08
N GLU A 95 12.66 17.42 55.45
CA GLU A 95 13.10 17.63 56.83
C GLU A 95 11.95 17.94 57.82
N GLU A 96 10.94 18.65 57.35
CA GLU A 96 9.74 18.97 58.15
C GLU A 96 8.74 17.82 58.13
N ALA A 97 8.60 17.13 57.00
CA ALA A 97 7.76 15.96 56.87
C ALA A 97 8.25 14.81 57.79
N GLN A 98 9.55 14.61 57.90
CA GLN A 98 10.15 13.58 58.75
C GLN A 98 9.98 13.87 60.26
N LYS A 99 9.70 15.13 60.67
CA LYS A 99 9.35 15.45 62.06
C LYS A 99 7.96 14.94 62.44
N ILE A 100 7.09 14.82 61.43
CA ILE A 100 5.71 14.31 61.59
C ILE A 100 5.69 12.80 61.51
N ASN A 101 6.31 12.26 60.45
CA ASN A 101 6.46 10.81 60.27
C ASN A 101 7.84 10.51 59.65
N LYS A 102 8.67 9.70 60.33
CA LYS A 102 10.05 9.38 59.95
C LYS A 102 10.17 8.53 58.68
N GLU A 103 9.09 7.95 58.22
CA GLU A 103 9.07 7.06 57.03
C GLU A 103 8.83 7.85 55.73
N LEU A 104 8.45 9.11 55.78
CA LEU A 104 8.13 9.94 54.61
C LEU A 104 9.38 10.34 53.84
N ARG A 105 9.28 10.26 52.55
CA ARG A 105 10.33 10.62 51.59
C ARG A 105 9.79 11.61 50.56
N VAL A 106 10.70 12.16 49.75
CA VAL A 106 10.36 13.00 48.62
C VAL A 106 9.44 12.22 47.66
N GLY A 107 8.30 12.82 47.33
CA GLY A 107 7.24 12.22 46.50
C GLY A 107 6.06 11.62 47.29
N ASP A 108 6.19 11.53 48.64
CA ASP A 108 5.05 11.16 49.50
C ASP A 108 4.19 12.40 49.81
N PHE A 109 3.09 12.21 50.51
CA PHE A 109 2.21 13.28 50.92
C PHE A 109 1.78 13.11 52.40
N ILE A 110 1.41 14.18 53.01
CA ILE A 110 0.90 14.24 54.40
C ILE A 110 -0.56 14.66 54.36
N GLU A 111 -1.44 13.88 54.97
CA GLU A 111 -2.84 14.26 55.16
C GLU A 111 -2.94 15.30 56.28
N THR A 112 -3.50 16.48 55.98
CA THR A 112 -3.61 17.60 56.94
C THR A 112 -5.01 17.74 57.50
N GLY A 113 -6.02 17.29 56.78
CA GLY A 113 -7.42 17.39 57.21
C GLY A 113 -8.40 16.72 56.27
N ASN A 114 -9.63 16.56 56.75
CA ASN A 114 -10.74 16.06 55.93
C ASN A 114 -11.69 17.25 55.66
N MET A 115 -12.14 17.36 54.42
CA MET A 115 -13.18 18.31 54.02
C MET A 115 -14.51 17.57 53.87
N GLU A 116 -15.60 18.23 54.30
CA GLU A 116 -16.93 17.71 54.07
C GLU A 116 -17.26 17.74 52.55
N TYR A 117 -17.85 16.65 52.05
CA TYR A 117 -18.36 16.61 50.68
C TYR A 117 -19.61 17.47 50.54
N ASN A 118 -19.41 18.77 50.31
CA ASN A 118 -20.50 19.72 50.05
C ASN A 118 -20.13 20.57 48.82
N PRO A 119 -20.34 20.04 47.61
CA PRO A 119 -19.96 20.76 46.41
C PRO A 119 -20.84 22.01 46.26
N GLY A 120 -20.26 23.16 46.52
CA GLY A 120 -20.87 24.43 46.17
C GLY A 120 -21.23 24.47 44.69
N ARG A 121 -22.21 25.28 44.31
CA ARG A 121 -22.71 25.32 42.90
C ARG A 121 -21.60 25.58 41.88
N ILE A 122 -20.60 26.35 42.21
CA ILE A 122 -19.45 26.69 41.34
C ILE A 122 -18.51 25.48 41.24
N ALA A 123 -18.21 24.82 42.36
CA ALA A 123 -17.38 23.62 42.38
C ALA A 123 -18.01 22.48 41.58
N ALA A 124 -19.33 22.27 41.69
CA ALA A 124 -20.05 21.28 40.92
C ALA A 124 -20.02 21.52 39.40
N GLN A 125 -20.11 22.80 38.94
CA GLN A 125 -19.97 23.15 37.53
C GLN A 125 -18.55 22.93 37.02
N THR A 126 -17.54 23.31 37.81
CA THR A 126 -16.13 23.10 37.48
C THR A 126 -15.82 21.62 37.40
N ALA A 127 -16.24 20.83 38.38
CA ALA A 127 -16.09 19.37 38.40
C ALA A 127 -16.70 18.74 37.12
N LYS A 128 -17.94 19.08 36.79
CA LYS A 128 -18.61 18.61 35.59
C LYS A 128 -17.79 18.91 34.32
N GLN A 129 -17.24 20.13 34.19
CA GLN A 129 -16.43 20.51 33.02
C GLN A 129 -15.14 19.73 32.96
N VAL A 130 -14.43 19.57 34.09
CA VAL A 130 -13.17 18.80 34.15
C VAL A 130 -13.43 17.30 33.91
N VAL A 131 -14.49 16.70 34.48
CA VAL A 131 -14.87 15.33 34.20
C VAL A 131 -15.06 15.14 32.70
N LEU A 132 -15.85 15.97 32.04
CA LEU A 132 -16.08 15.87 30.60
C LEU A 132 -14.80 16.02 29.78
N GLN A 133 -13.88 16.88 30.23
CA GLN A 133 -12.58 17.04 29.61
C GLN A 133 -11.73 15.78 29.75
N LYS A 134 -11.59 15.26 30.98
CA LYS A 134 -10.80 14.04 31.27
C LYS A 134 -11.35 12.81 30.58
N LEU A 135 -12.66 12.65 30.53
CA LEU A 135 -13.29 11.58 29.77
C LEU A 135 -12.97 11.66 28.28
N ARG A 136 -12.98 12.86 27.68
CA ARG A 136 -12.59 13.04 26.29
C ARG A 136 -11.11 12.73 26.07
N GLU A 137 -10.24 13.10 27.02
CA GLU A 137 -8.81 12.76 26.97
C GLU A 137 -8.63 11.24 27.02
N ALA A 138 -9.30 10.57 27.96
CA ALA A 138 -9.26 9.12 28.11
C ALA A 138 -9.84 8.36 26.88
N GLU A 139 -10.95 8.84 26.31
CA GLU A 139 -11.49 8.32 25.05
C GLU A 139 -10.46 8.42 23.91
N ARG A 140 -9.79 9.57 23.81
CA ARG A 140 -8.75 9.80 22.78
C ARG A 140 -7.55 8.89 22.98
N ASP A 141 -7.08 8.73 24.21
CA ASP A 141 -5.95 7.86 24.52
C ASP A 141 -6.29 6.38 24.25
N LEU A 142 -7.49 5.96 24.58
CA LEU A 142 -7.95 4.61 24.29
C LEU A 142 -8.07 4.35 22.77
N VAL A 143 -8.58 5.34 22.03
CA VAL A 143 -8.63 5.26 20.56
C VAL A 143 -7.21 5.24 20.00
N PHE A 144 -6.32 6.13 20.47
CA PHE A 144 -4.93 6.15 20.04
C PHE A 144 -4.24 4.80 20.28
N GLY A 145 -4.32 4.22 21.49
CA GLY A 145 -3.74 2.92 21.81
C GLY A 145 -4.22 1.82 20.88
N LYS A 146 -5.54 1.73 20.64
CA LYS A 146 -6.12 0.72 19.75
C LYS A 146 -5.66 0.82 18.29
N PHE A 147 -5.41 2.04 17.81
CA PHE A 147 -5.00 2.25 16.42
C PHE A 147 -3.49 2.37 16.25
N ALA A 148 -2.74 2.65 17.33
CA ALA A 148 -1.27 2.60 17.31
C ALA A 148 -0.77 1.22 16.90
N ASP A 149 -1.37 0.16 17.45
CA ASP A 149 -1.05 -1.24 17.11
C ASP A 149 -1.50 -1.65 15.69
N LYS A 150 -2.35 -0.83 15.06
CA LYS A 150 -2.84 -1.06 13.68
C LYS A 150 -2.05 -0.30 12.63
N LYS A 151 -1.03 0.46 13.01
CA LYS A 151 -0.10 1.07 12.05
C LYS A 151 0.53 -0.02 11.18
N GLY A 152 0.56 0.17 9.88
CA GLY A 152 1.06 -0.83 8.94
C GLY A 152 0.10 -1.98 8.64
N GLN A 153 -1.15 -1.91 9.10
CA GLN A 153 -2.19 -2.91 8.83
C GLN A 153 -3.26 -2.34 7.89
N VAL A 154 -4.02 -3.27 7.31
CA VAL A 154 -5.20 -2.92 6.50
C VAL A 154 -6.45 -2.96 7.37
N ILE A 155 -7.22 -1.89 7.31
CA ILE A 155 -8.51 -1.77 7.99
C ILE A 155 -9.63 -1.55 6.99
N VAL A 156 -10.81 -2.03 7.34
CA VAL A 156 -12.03 -1.76 6.57
C VAL A 156 -12.68 -0.49 7.11
N GLY A 157 -12.99 0.44 6.23
CA GLY A 157 -13.67 1.68 6.56
C GLY A 157 -14.77 2.03 5.59
N THR A 158 -15.71 2.87 6.03
CA THR A 158 -16.79 3.40 5.20
C THR A 158 -16.55 4.89 4.97
N ILE A 159 -16.61 5.36 3.73
CA ILE A 159 -16.45 6.76 3.40
C ILE A 159 -17.63 7.54 4.00
N GLN A 160 -17.35 8.40 4.96
CA GLN A 160 -18.36 9.20 5.65
C GLN A 160 -18.60 10.53 4.94
N ARG A 161 -17.53 11.20 4.54
CA ARG A 161 -17.56 12.51 3.91
C ARG A 161 -16.41 12.67 2.92
N VAL A 162 -16.68 13.34 1.82
CA VAL A 162 -15.67 13.73 0.82
C VAL A 162 -15.71 15.25 0.71
N ASP A 163 -14.66 15.89 1.17
CA ASP A 163 -14.44 17.32 0.99
C ASP A 163 -13.66 17.56 -0.31
N SER A 164 -13.46 18.80 -0.69
CA SER A 164 -12.74 19.15 -1.93
C SER A 164 -11.32 18.61 -2.03
N LYS A 165 -10.67 18.32 -0.91
CA LYS A 165 -9.30 17.82 -0.84
C LYS A 165 -9.15 16.53 -0.02
N ASN A 166 -9.97 16.32 0.99
CA ASN A 166 -9.81 15.26 1.97
C ASN A 166 -10.98 14.31 1.94
N VAL A 167 -10.69 13.03 2.16
CA VAL A 167 -11.72 12.00 2.36
C VAL A 167 -11.68 11.56 3.81
N PHE A 168 -12.83 11.60 4.48
CA PHE A 168 -13.01 11.13 5.85
C PHE A 168 -13.64 9.75 5.82
N VAL A 169 -12.99 8.83 6.50
CA VAL A 169 -13.36 7.41 6.51
C VAL A 169 -13.76 7.02 7.93
N ASP A 170 -14.96 6.55 8.10
CA ASP A 170 -15.43 5.96 9.36
C ASP A 170 -14.84 4.56 9.51
N ILE A 171 -14.08 4.36 10.57
CA ILE A 171 -13.44 3.09 10.93
C ILE A 171 -14.04 2.48 12.21
N GLY A 172 -15.27 2.88 12.52
CA GLY A 172 -16.13 2.38 13.58
C GLY A 172 -16.14 3.26 14.83
N ARG A 173 -15.01 3.51 15.49
CA ARG A 173 -14.96 4.33 16.72
C ARG A 173 -14.52 5.77 16.49
N THR A 174 -13.85 6.01 15.39
CA THR A 174 -13.31 7.32 15.02
C THR A 174 -13.24 7.43 13.51
N ASN A 175 -12.99 8.64 13.02
CA ASN A 175 -12.78 8.91 11.62
C ASN A 175 -11.29 8.94 11.31
N ALA A 176 -10.90 8.28 10.24
CA ALA A 176 -9.58 8.40 9.65
C ALA A 176 -9.60 9.45 8.54
N LEU A 177 -8.45 10.06 8.31
CA LEU A 177 -8.22 11.04 7.27
C LEU A 177 -7.43 10.42 6.13
N MET A 178 -7.91 10.60 4.90
CA MET A 178 -7.16 10.30 3.69
C MET A 178 -6.89 11.60 2.94
N PRO A 179 -5.68 12.17 3.07
CA PRO A 179 -5.29 13.40 2.38
C PRO A 179 -5.10 13.15 0.87
N PRO A 180 -5.00 14.18 0.02
CA PRO A 180 -4.89 14.04 -1.43
C PRO A 180 -3.69 13.21 -1.90
N SER A 181 -2.57 13.24 -1.16
CA SER A 181 -1.38 12.44 -1.45
C SER A 181 -1.63 10.93 -1.34
N GLU A 182 -2.57 10.55 -0.48
CA GLU A 182 -2.92 9.16 -0.18
C GLU A 182 -4.15 8.68 -0.97
N GLN A 183 -4.71 9.54 -1.82
CA GLN A 183 -5.84 9.24 -2.70
C GLN A 183 -5.35 8.81 -4.08
N THR A 184 -5.98 7.79 -4.63
CA THR A 184 -5.70 7.32 -5.99
C THR A 184 -6.48 8.17 -6.99
N PHE A 185 -5.79 8.70 -8.00
CA PHE A 185 -6.40 9.56 -9.02
C PHE A 185 -7.51 8.87 -9.81
N TYR A 186 -7.39 7.59 -10.01
CA TYR A 186 -8.34 6.79 -10.82
C TYR A 186 -9.56 6.32 -10.02
N GLU A 187 -9.53 6.39 -8.68
CA GLU A 187 -10.64 5.98 -7.84
C GLU A 187 -11.61 7.14 -7.60
N ARG A 188 -12.91 6.83 -7.66
CA ARG A 188 -13.96 7.78 -7.29
C ARG A 188 -14.53 7.42 -5.95
N TYR A 189 -14.27 8.25 -4.96
CA TYR A 189 -14.73 8.07 -3.60
C TYR A 189 -16.16 8.58 -3.43
N ARG A 190 -17.07 7.72 -2.95
CA ARG A 190 -18.48 8.06 -2.71
C ARG A 190 -18.84 7.82 -1.25
N VAL A 191 -19.66 8.71 -0.70
CA VAL A 191 -20.21 8.54 0.65
C VAL A 191 -20.97 7.22 0.76
N GLY A 192 -20.74 6.47 1.83
CA GLY A 192 -21.32 5.15 2.06
C GLY A 192 -20.55 3.99 1.42
N GLN A 193 -19.51 4.25 0.63
CA GLN A 193 -18.68 3.20 0.03
C GLN A 193 -17.78 2.58 1.09
N LYS A 194 -17.76 1.24 1.15
CA LYS A 194 -16.92 0.46 2.05
C LYS A 194 -15.72 -0.06 1.31
N LEU A 195 -14.52 0.29 1.80
CA LEU A 195 -13.23 -0.06 1.18
C LEU A 195 -12.22 -0.49 2.25
N LYS A 196 -11.16 -1.15 1.80
CA LYS A 196 -9.98 -1.45 2.62
C LYS A 196 -8.95 -0.31 2.48
N PHE A 197 -8.39 0.11 3.60
CA PHE A 197 -7.40 1.17 3.67
C PHE A 197 -6.17 0.70 4.44
N PHE A 198 -5.01 1.16 4.03
CA PHE A 198 -3.76 0.94 4.76
C PHE A 198 -3.57 2.07 5.78
N VAL A 199 -3.27 1.73 7.03
CA VAL A 199 -2.98 2.73 8.08
C VAL A 199 -1.51 3.13 7.97
N THR A 200 -1.28 4.34 7.48
CA THR A 200 0.09 4.86 7.28
C THR A 200 0.64 5.39 8.59
N GLU A 201 -0.16 6.19 9.29
CA GLU A 201 0.30 6.87 10.49
C GLU A 201 -0.85 7.09 11.48
N VAL A 202 -0.48 7.07 12.76
CA VAL A 202 -1.37 7.42 13.87
C VAL A 202 -0.66 8.47 14.71
N GLN A 203 -1.18 9.69 14.71
CA GLN A 203 -0.59 10.84 15.40
C GLN A 203 -1.48 11.32 16.55
N ARG A 204 -0.86 11.86 17.60
CA ARG A 204 -1.57 12.59 18.66
C ARG A 204 -1.62 14.07 18.28
N THR A 205 -2.81 14.61 18.13
CA THR A 205 -3.01 16.05 17.94
C THR A 205 -3.76 16.66 19.12
N ALA A 206 -3.71 17.98 19.26
CA ALA A 206 -4.45 18.68 20.31
C ALA A 206 -5.98 18.43 20.24
N ARG A 207 -6.48 18.05 19.04
CA ARG A 207 -7.91 17.74 18.83
C ARG A 207 -8.25 16.26 19.05
N GLY A 208 -7.25 15.40 19.21
CA GLY A 208 -7.39 13.96 19.38
C GLY A 208 -6.48 13.15 18.46
N PRO A 209 -6.58 11.81 18.46
CA PRO A 209 -5.81 10.97 17.57
C PRO A 209 -6.22 11.24 16.12
N GLU A 210 -5.24 11.50 15.26
CA GLU A 210 -5.41 11.62 13.84
C GLU A 210 -4.83 10.36 13.17
N ILE A 211 -5.68 9.62 12.48
CA ILE A 211 -5.34 8.37 11.81
C ILE A 211 -5.30 8.66 10.33
N ILE A 212 -4.11 8.54 9.74
CA ILE A 212 -3.91 8.75 8.31
C ILE A 212 -4.00 7.40 7.62
N VAL A 213 -4.84 7.32 6.61
CA VAL A 213 -5.04 6.12 5.82
C VAL A 213 -4.75 6.37 4.35
N SER A 214 -4.27 5.35 3.68
CA SER A 214 -3.80 5.40 2.29
C SER A 214 -4.46 4.36 1.41
N ARG A 215 -4.69 4.75 0.14
CA ARG A 215 -5.00 3.86 -0.97
C ARG A 215 -3.85 3.77 -1.97
N THR A 216 -2.86 4.67 -1.86
CA THR A 216 -1.70 4.73 -2.77
C THR A 216 -0.51 3.92 -2.26
N HIS A 217 -0.42 3.64 -0.96
CA HIS A 217 0.73 2.98 -0.35
C HIS A 217 0.97 1.57 -0.93
N PRO A 218 2.21 1.20 -1.29
CA PRO A 218 2.52 -0.11 -1.86
C PRO A 218 2.16 -1.28 -0.92
N ASP A 219 2.32 -1.11 0.38
CA ASP A 219 2.01 -2.15 1.36
C ASP A 219 0.51 -2.48 1.46
N LEU A 220 -0.39 -1.60 0.97
CA LEU A 220 -1.79 -1.98 0.80
C LEU A 220 -1.89 -3.23 -0.08
N LEU A 221 -1.21 -3.22 -1.23
CA LEU A 221 -1.21 -4.34 -2.16
C LEU A 221 -0.57 -5.59 -1.53
N ARG A 222 0.57 -5.43 -0.83
CA ARG A 222 1.23 -6.54 -0.11
C ARG A 222 0.27 -7.20 0.90
N LYS A 223 -0.40 -6.40 1.73
CA LYS A 223 -1.35 -6.91 2.74
C LYS A 223 -2.62 -7.52 2.14
N LEU A 224 -3.05 -7.06 0.97
CA LEU A 224 -4.14 -7.69 0.24
C LEU A 224 -3.74 -9.08 -0.25
N PHE A 225 -2.53 -9.25 -0.79
CA PHE A 225 -2.01 -10.57 -1.15
C PHE A 225 -1.86 -11.48 0.08
N GLU A 226 -1.33 -10.99 1.20
CA GLU A 226 -1.26 -11.77 2.45
C GLU A 226 -2.64 -12.27 2.91
N THR A 227 -3.69 -11.52 2.64
CA THR A 227 -5.07 -11.91 3.00
C THR A 227 -5.66 -12.95 2.04
N GLU A 228 -5.36 -12.84 0.73
CA GLU A 228 -5.96 -13.69 -0.31
C GLU A 228 -5.16 -14.97 -0.58
N VAL A 229 -3.85 -14.97 -0.26
CA VAL A 229 -2.91 -16.05 -0.56
C VAL A 229 -2.37 -16.66 0.73
N PRO A 230 -2.92 -17.79 1.19
CA PRO A 230 -2.49 -18.44 2.43
C PRO A 230 -1.01 -18.82 2.43
N GLU A 231 -0.46 -19.16 1.26
CA GLU A 231 0.95 -19.54 1.06
C GLU A 231 1.91 -18.39 1.40
N ILE A 232 1.47 -17.12 1.24
CA ILE A 232 2.23 -15.94 1.68
C ILE A 232 2.15 -15.80 3.21
N THR A 233 0.97 -16.05 3.79
CA THR A 233 0.77 -15.97 5.24
C THR A 233 1.58 -17.03 5.98
N THR A 234 1.72 -18.22 5.40
CA THR A 234 2.54 -19.31 5.97
C THR A 234 4.04 -19.14 5.73
N GLY A 235 4.44 -18.20 4.87
CA GLY A 235 5.84 -17.96 4.51
C GLY A 235 6.42 -18.87 3.44
N VAL A 236 5.62 -19.78 2.85
CA VAL A 236 6.06 -20.65 1.75
C VAL A 236 6.33 -19.83 0.48
N VAL A 237 5.51 -18.82 0.23
CA VAL A 237 5.70 -17.85 -0.85
C VAL A 237 6.01 -16.49 -0.26
N GLU A 238 7.01 -15.81 -0.78
CA GLU A 238 7.42 -14.48 -0.33
C GLU A 238 7.31 -13.44 -1.45
N ILE A 239 6.81 -12.24 -1.13
CA ILE A 239 6.85 -11.09 -2.02
C ILE A 239 8.21 -10.40 -1.87
N LYS A 240 9.13 -10.67 -2.79
CA LYS A 240 10.51 -10.14 -2.77
C LYS A 240 10.56 -8.66 -3.18
N ALA A 241 9.82 -8.27 -4.21
CA ALA A 241 9.78 -6.89 -4.68
C ALA A 241 8.38 -6.50 -5.15
N LEU A 242 8.07 -5.21 -5.05
CA LEU A 242 6.79 -4.65 -5.44
C LEU A 242 6.99 -3.26 -6.05
N SER A 243 6.41 -3.04 -7.23
CA SER A 243 6.38 -1.74 -7.90
C SER A 243 4.94 -1.40 -8.25
N ARG A 244 4.45 -0.25 -7.75
CA ARG A 244 3.04 0.14 -7.84
C ARG A 244 2.87 1.53 -8.43
N GLU A 245 1.97 1.64 -9.40
CA GLU A 245 1.35 2.90 -9.83
C GLU A 245 -0.13 2.80 -9.46
N ALA A 246 -0.46 3.35 -8.30
CA ALA A 246 -1.77 3.19 -7.67
C ALA A 246 -2.94 3.52 -8.60
N GLY A 247 -3.90 2.59 -8.70
CA GLY A 247 -5.09 2.69 -9.55
C GLY A 247 -4.85 2.45 -11.04
N ALA A 248 -3.60 2.29 -11.49
CA ALA A 248 -3.27 2.01 -12.88
C ALA A 248 -2.75 0.58 -13.07
N ARG A 249 -1.52 0.32 -12.65
CA ARG A 249 -0.87 -0.97 -12.80
C ARG A 249 0.19 -1.21 -11.74
N SER A 250 0.35 -2.46 -11.33
CA SER A 250 1.36 -2.90 -10.37
C SER A 250 2.06 -4.16 -10.83
N LYS A 251 3.30 -4.32 -10.42
CA LYS A 251 4.09 -5.53 -10.61
C LYS A 251 4.56 -6.04 -9.26
N VAL A 252 4.43 -7.35 -9.07
CA VAL A 252 4.78 -8.05 -7.84
C VAL A 252 5.71 -9.20 -8.19
N ALA A 253 6.93 -9.18 -7.68
CA ALA A 253 7.88 -10.27 -7.83
C ALA A 253 7.79 -11.19 -6.62
N VAL A 254 7.52 -12.47 -6.86
CA VAL A 254 7.33 -13.49 -5.84
C VAL A 254 8.33 -14.61 -6.00
N ALA A 255 8.71 -15.21 -4.89
CA ALA A 255 9.56 -16.40 -4.86
C ALA A 255 8.97 -17.42 -3.88
N SER A 256 9.23 -18.70 -4.12
CA SER A 256 8.93 -19.75 -3.16
C SER A 256 10.23 -20.30 -2.59
N GLU A 257 10.22 -20.60 -1.28
CA GLU A 257 11.30 -21.34 -0.65
C GLU A 257 11.25 -22.83 -0.99
N ASP A 258 10.06 -23.33 -1.32
CA ASP A 258 9.83 -24.71 -1.70
C ASP A 258 9.82 -24.82 -3.25
N PRO A 259 10.76 -25.56 -3.86
CA PRO A 259 10.84 -25.74 -5.30
C PRO A 259 9.63 -26.49 -5.92
N GLU A 260 8.84 -27.17 -5.10
CA GLU A 260 7.60 -27.86 -5.58
C GLU A 260 6.41 -26.89 -5.65
N VAL A 261 6.51 -25.68 -5.11
CA VAL A 261 5.44 -24.70 -5.08
C VAL A 261 5.65 -23.62 -6.13
N ASP A 262 4.75 -23.55 -7.10
CA ASP A 262 4.69 -22.46 -8.07
C ASP A 262 4.22 -21.15 -7.37
N ALA A 263 5.14 -20.21 -7.12
CA ALA A 263 4.87 -18.97 -6.44
C ALA A 263 3.89 -18.07 -7.21
N VAL A 264 4.04 -18.00 -8.53
CA VAL A 264 3.14 -17.21 -9.39
C VAL A 264 1.76 -17.85 -9.43
N GLY A 265 1.70 -19.17 -9.63
CA GLY A 265 0.45 -19.92 -9.65
C GLY A 265 -0.32 -19.81 -8.34
N ALA A 266 0.36 -19.83 -7.18
CA ALA A 266 -0.25 -19.64 -5.87
C ALA A 266 -0.88 -18.26 -5.72
N CYS A 267 -0.21 -17.20 -6.19
CA CYS A 267 -0.70 -15.83 -6.14
C CYS A 267 -1.85 -15.56 -7.11
N VAL A 268 -1.78 -16.13 -8.30
CA VAL A 268 -2.83 -16.00 -9.33
C VAL A 268 -4.07 -16.81 -8.93
N GLY A 269 -3.84 -18.02 -8.43
CA GLY A 269 -4.90 -18.95 -8.04
C GLY A 269 -5.61 -19.60 -9.22
N LEU A 270 -6.48 -20.55 -8.90
CA LEU A 270 -7.20 -21.33 -9.91
C LEU A 270 -8.02 -20.39 -10.80
N ARG A 271 -7.78 -20.42 -12.11
CA ARG A 271 -8.43 -19.54 -13.11
C ARG A 271 -8.31 -18.03 -12.78
N GLY A 272 -7.29 -17.63 -12.04
CA GLY A 272 -7.05 -16.23 -11.71
C GLY A 272 -7.99 -15.64 -10.65
N ILE A 273 -8.71 -16.46 -9.87
CA ILE A 273 -9.70 -15.97 -8.90
C ILE A 273 -9.04 -15.13 -7.80
N ARG A 274 -7.89 -15.56 -7.24
CA ARG A 274 -7.23 -14.85 -6.15
C ARG A 274 -6.76 -13.46 -6.59
N ILE A 275 -6.03 -13.39 -7.71
CA ILE A 275 -5.57 -12.10 -8.24
C ILE A 275 -6.75 -11.19 -8.61
N GLN A 276 -7.84 -11.75 -9.14
CA GLN A 276 -9.03 -10.98 -9.48
C GLN A 276 -9.72 -10.39 -8.25
N ASN A 277 -9.72 -11.07 -7.11
CA ASN A 277 -10.21 -10.53 -5.85
C ASN A 277 -9.42 -9.30 -5.42
N VAL A 278 -8.08 -9.37 -5.52
CA VAL A 278 -7.20 -8.22 -5.22
C VAL A 278 -7.45 -7.07 -6.21
N VAL A 279 -7.55 -7.35 -7.50
CA VAL A 279 -7.88 -6.35 -8.54
C VAL A 279 -9.22 -5.69 -8.27
N ASN A 280 -10.23 -6.44 -7.88
CA ASN A 280 -11.57 -5.90 -7.56
C ASN A 280 -11.53 -5.01 -6.32
N GLU A 281 -10.76 -5.38 -5.28
CA GLU A 281 -10.57 -4.57 -4.08
C GLU A 281 -9.88 -3.23 -4.39
N LEU A 282 -8.98 -3.23 -5.37
CA LEU A 282 -8.27 -2.04 -5.87
C LEU A 282 -9.01 -1.34 -7.02
N LEU A 283 -10.30 -1.64 -7.20
CA LEU A 283 -11.20 -1.01 -8.16
C LEU A 283 -10.72 -1.05 -9.62
N GLY A 284 -10.02 -2.12 -9.99
CA GLY A 284 -9.59 -2.38 -11.36
C GLY A 284 -8.11 -2.07 -11.65
N GLU A 285 -7.28 -1.85 -10.64
CA GLU A 285 -5.82 -1.75 -10.78
C GLU A 285 -5.27 -3.06 -11.35
N LYS A 286 -4.57 -3.00 -12.50
CA LYS A 286 -4.00 -4.20 -13.13
C LYS A 286 -2.78 -4.67 -12.35
N ILE A 287 -2.68 -5.97 -12.12
CA ILE A 287 -1.59 -6.56 -11.35
C ILE A 287 -0.92 -7.63 -12.17
N ASP A 288 0.39 -7.50 -12.38
CA ASP A 288 1.25 -8.50 -13.00
C ASP A 288 2.07 -9.19 -11.89
N VAL A 289 1.92 -10.48 -11.73
CA VAL A 289 2.75 -11.30 -10.86
C VAL A 289 3.84 -11.95 -11.69
N VAL A 290 5.09 -11.83 -11.24
CA VAL A 290 6.27 -12.34 -11.96
C VAL A 290 7.14 -13.15 -11.01
N ASP A 291 7.86 -14.14 -11.53
CA ASP A 291 8.85 -14.87 -10.76
C ASP A 291 10.05 -13.99 -10.45
N TRP A 292 10.45 -14.01 -9.19
CA TRP A 292 11.69 -13.40 -8.76
C TRP A 292 12.87 -14.34 -8.97
N ASP A 293 14.00 -13.80 -9.38
CA ASP A 293 15.23 -14.55 -9.56
C ASP A 293 16.43 -13.74 -9.03
N GLU A 294 17.47 -14.43 -8.58
CA GLU A 294 18.71 -13.77 -8.13
C GLU A 294 19.52 -13.20 -9.29
N ASP A 295 19.46 -13.84 -10.49
CA ASP A 295 20.09 -13.30 -11.68
C ASP A 295 19.30 -12.07 -12.18
N PRO A 296 19.90 -10.86 -12.17
CA PRO A 296 19.23 -9.65 -12.64
C PRO A 296 18.72 -9.77 -14.08
N ARG A 297 19.38 -10.53 -14.93
CA ARG A 297 18.98 -10.71 -16.32
C ARG A 297 17.66 -11.48 -16.43
N VAL A 298 17.51 -12.53 -15.64
CA VAL A 298 16.28 -13.33 -15.59
C VAL A 298 15.16 -12.50 -14.96
N LEU A 299 15.43 -11.82 -13.82
CA LEU A 299 14.45 -10.96 -13.16
C LEU A 299 13.96 -9.82 -14.08
N ILE A 300 14.85 -9.16 -14.83
CA ILE A 300 14.49 -8.12 -15.79
C ILE A 300 13.63 -8.71 -16.90
N THR A 301 13.98 -9.89 -17.43
CA THR A 301 13.18 -10.59 -18.44
C THR A 301 11.76 -10.86 -17.93
N ASN A 302 11.63 -11.46 -16.74
CA ASN A 302 10.34 -11.76 -16.13
C ASN A 302 9.53 -10.48 -15.83
N SER A 303 10.21 -9.41 -15.40
CA SER A 303 9.58 -8.14 -15.04
C SER A 303 8.97 -7.40 -16.24
N LEU A 304 9.46 -7.64 -17.45
CA LEU A 304 8.91 -7.04 -18.68
C LEU A 304 7.71 -7.80 -19.25
N SER A 305 7.33 -8.92 -18.63
CA SER A 305 6.09 -9.62 -18.99
C SER A 305 4.92 -8.60 -19.10
N PRO A 306 4.02 -8.78 -20.12
CA PRO A 306 3.87 -9.90 -21.03
C PRO A 306 4.69 -9.81 -22.33
N ALA A 307 5.69 -8.93 -22.45
CA ALA A 307 6.57 -8.87 -23.62
C ALA A 307 7.62 -9.98 -23.58
N ASN A 308 7.88 -10.58 -24.73
CA ASN A 308 8.96 -11.54 -24.88
C ASN A 308 10.27 -10.80 -25.14
N VAL A 309 11.28 -11.07 -24.33
CA VAL A 309 12.61 -10.48 -24.42
C VAL A 309 13.54 -11.44 -25.12
N SER A 310 14.29 -10.96 -26.13
CA SER A 310 15.28 -11.78 -26.87
C SER A 310 16.59 -11.89 -26.09
N LYS A 311 17.10 -10.77 -25.57
CA LYS A 311 18.39 -10.72 -24.87
C LYS A 311 18.41 -9.59 -23.86
N VAL A 312 19.07 -9.82 -22.73
CA VAL A 312 19.37 -8.81 -21.72
C VAL A 312 20.87 -8.73 -21.52
N THR A 313 21.41 -7.54 -21.60
CA THR A 313 22.82 -7.23 -21.30
C THR A 313 22.85 -6.27 -20.14
N THR A 314 23.51 -6.64 -19.06
CA THR A 314 23.59 -5.85 -17.83
C THR A 314 24.99 -5.26 -17.65
N ASN A 315 25.05 -4.00 -17.20
CA ASN A 315 26.25 -3.36 -16.70
C ASN A 315 26.07 -3.14 -15.19
N GLU A 316 26.86 -3.83 -14.39
CA GLU A 316 26.75 -3.79 -12.93
C GLU A 316 27.25 -2.49 -12.33
N ASP A 317 28.28 -1.85 -12.95
CA ASP A 317 28.90 -0.61 -12.46
C ASP A 317 27.85 0.53 -12.39
N ASP A 318 27.04 0.68 -13.43
CA ASP A 318 26.05 1.74 -13.55
C ASP A 318 24.63 1.26 -13.22
N ARG A 319 24.42 -0.01 -12.93
CA ARG A 319 23.12 -0.67 -12.82
C ARG A 319 22.20 -0.37 -14.00
N THR A 320 22.75 -0.47 -15.20
CA THR A 320 22.02 -0.30 -16.44
C THR A 320 21.83 -1.63 -17.15
N ALA A 321 20.67 -1.82 -17.74
CA ALA A 321 20.34 -3.01 -18.50
C ALA A 321 19.82 -2.61 -19.88
N LEU A 322 20.49 -3.12 -20.93
CA LEU A 322 20.01 -3.04 -22.30
C LEU A 322 19.20 -4.29 -22.61
N VAL A 323 17.96 -4.08 -22.98
CA VAL A 323 17.00 -5.15 -23.28
C VAL A 323 16.65 -5.12 -24.76
N LEU A 324 16.92 -6.20 -25.44
CA LEU A 324 16.59 -6.39 -26.84
C LEU A 324 15.28 -7.16 -26.96
N VAL A 325 14.37 -6.60 -27.73
CA VAL A 325 13.07 -7.22 -28.00
C VAL A 325 12.79 -7.24 -29.50
N PRO A 326 12.04 -8.22 -29.98
CA PRO A 326 11.56 -8.20 -31.36
C PRO A 326 10.76 -6.91 -31.62
N LYS A 327 10.90 -6.29 -32.79
CA LYS A 327 10.21 -5.03 -33.15
C LYS A 327 8.71 -5.07 -32.89
N LYS A 328 8.07 -6.21 -33.09
CA LYS A 328 6.64 -6.42 -32.82
C LYS A 328 6.30 -6.35 -31.33
N GLN A 329 7.26 -6.61 -30.45
CA GLN A 329 7.08 -6.61 -29.00
C GLN A 329 7.51 -5.29 -28.32
N LEU A 330 8.20 -4.39 -29.04
CA LEU A 330 8.74 -3.13 -28.50
C LEU A 330 7.67 -2.29 -27.79
N SER A 331 6.53 -2.06 -28.45
CA SER A 331 5.43 -1.30 -27.86
C SER A 331 4.84 -1.96 -26.61
N LEU A 332 4.86 -3.29 -26.53
CA LEU A 332 4.38 -4.05 -25.37
C LEU A 332 5.38 -3.99 -24.22
N ALA A 333 6.69 -4.11 -24.53
CA ALA A 333 7.77 -4.01 -23.56
C ALA A 333 7.85 -2.62 -22.91
N ILE A 334 7.71 -1.57 -23.70
CA ILE A 334 7.66 -0.19 -23.21
C ILE A 334 6.32 0.04 -22.46
N GLY A 335 5.21 -0.41 -23.03
CA GLY A 335 3.86 -0.19 -22.53
C GLY A 335 3.35 1.24 -22.79
N LYS A 336 2.08 1.48 -22.44
CA LYS A 336 1.46 2.80 -22.55
C LYS A 336 2.23 3.82 -21.70
N GLU A 337 2.68 4.92 -22.31
CA GLU A 337 3.45 5.99 -21.63
C GLU A 337 4.71 5.49 -20.89
N GLY A 338 5.31 4.38 -21.35
CA GLY A 338 6.47 3.79 -20.70
C GLY A 338 6.18 3.08 -19.38
N GLN A 339 4.93 2.80 -19.07
CA GLN A 339 4.50 2.26 -17.78
C GLN A 339 5.12 0.88 -17.49
N ASN A 340 5.15 -0.02 -18.49
CA ASN A 340 5.67 -1.36 -18.27
C ASN A 340 7.17 -1.35 -17.96
N ALA A 341 7.96 -0.64 -18.78
CA ALA A 341 9.39 -0.49 -18.55
C ALA A 341 9.71 0.25 -17.23
N ARG A 342 8.95 1.31 -16.92
CA ARG A 342 9.13 2.08 -15.67
C ARG A 342 8.81 1.24 -14.42
N LEU A 343 7.76 0.43 -14.45
CA LEU A 343 7.43 -0.49 -13.35
C LEU A 343 8.48 -1.59 -13.21
N ALA A 344 8.96 -2.15 -14.32
CA ALA A 344 10.04 -3.13 -14.33
C ALA A 344 11.34 -2.55 -13.75
N ALA A 345 11.71 -1.33 -14.15
CA ALA A 345 12.89 -0.66 -13.62
C ALA A 345 12.80 -0.40 -12.11
N LYS A 346 11.63 0.00 -11.60
CA LYS A 346 11.40 0.18 -10.16
C LYS A 346 11.39 -1.15 -9.40
N LEU A 347 10.89 -2.22 -10.01
CA LEU A 347 10.82 -3.54 -9.41
C LEU A 347 12.21 -4.15 -9.23
N THR A 348 13.03 -4.04 -10.27
CA THR A 348 14.37 -4.63 -10.34
C THR A 348 15.47 -3.74 -9.76
N LEU A 349 15.20 -2.43 -9.58
CA LEU A 349 16.17 -1.40 -9.20
C LEU A 349 17.29 -1.19 -10.24
N TRP A 350 17.01 -1.50 -11.52
CA TRP A 350 17.90 -1.30 -12.66
C TRP A 350 17.34 -0.24 -13.60
N LYS A 351 18.21 0.52 -14.26
CA LYS A 351 17.83 1.38 -15.37
C LYS A 351 17.68 0.50 -16.62
N ILE A 352 16.46 0.35 -17.09
CA ILE A 352 16.15 -0.53 -18.24
C ILE A 352 16.01 0.33 -19.49
N ASP A 353 16.83 0.06 -20.49
CA ASP A 353 16.72 0.60 -21.84
C ASP A 353 16.21 -0.50 -22.77
N VAL A 354 15.10 -0.25 -23.46
CA VAL A 354 14.45 -1.25 -24.33
C VAL A 354 14.59 -0.85 -25.76
N GLN A 355 15.26 -1.67 -26.55
CA GLN A 355 15.54 -1.42 -27.96
C GLN A 355 15.04 -2.58 -28.84
N ALA A 356 14.73 -2.28 -30.10
CA ALA A 356 14.40 -3.30 -31.07
C ALA A 356 15.68 -3.97 -31.58
N GLU A 357 15.68 -5.30 -31.62
CA GLU A 357 16.79 -6.12 -32.07
C GLU A 357 17.22 -5.73 -33.50
N GLU A 358 16.25 -5.42 -34.39
CA GLU A 358 16.52 -5.01 -35.77
C GLU A 358 17.27 -3.67 -35.87
N GLU A 359 17.02 -2.72 -34.95
CA GLU A 359 17.65 -1.41 -34.96
C GLU A 359 19.15 -1.49 -34.64
N ILE A 360 19.54 -2.34 -33.71
CA ILE A 360 20.95 -2.55 -33.37
C ILE A 360 21.70 -3.22 -34.54
N ILE A 361 21.06 -4.17 -35.22
CA ILE A 361 21.65 -4.83 -36.39
C ILE A 361 21.85 -3.80 -37.51
N ILE A 362 20.93 -2.86 -37.68
CA ILE A 362 21.05 -1.78 -38.68
C ILE A 362 22.15 -0.81 -38.28
N GLU A 363 22.17 -0.31 -37.05
CA GLU A 363 23.23 0.58 -36.57
C GLU A 363 24.62 -0.06 -36.59
N ALA A 364 24.71 -1.35 -36.27
CA ALA A 364 25.96 -2.09 -36.35
C ALA A 364 26.45 -2.23 -37.83
N LYS A 365 25.52 -2.48 -38.75
CA LYS A 365 25.82 -2.55 -40.19
C LYS A 365 26.23 -1.19 -40.72
N GLU A 366 25.55 -0.10 -40.35
CA GLU A 366 25.91 1.27 -40.75
C GLU A 366 27.28 1.67 -40.21
N LYS A 367 27.61 1.38 -38.95
CA LYS A 367 28.94 1.61 -38.38
C LYS A 367 30.06 0.79 -39.05
N ILE A 368 29.73 -0.45 -39.49
CA ILE A 368 30.67 -1.28 -40.26
C ILE A 368 30.86 -0.71 -41.66
N ILE A 369 29.81 -0.24 -42.31
CA ILE A 369 29.88 0.39 -43.64
C ILE A 369 30.67 1.70 -43.53
N GLU A 370 30.39 2.55 -42.58
CA GLU A 370 31.11 3.82 -42.35
C GLU A 370 32.58 3.58 -42.07
N LYS A 371 32.94 2.62 -41.23
CA LYS A 371 34.33 2.19 -41.02
C LYS A 371 34.96 1.62 -42.27
N SER A 372 34.26 0.86 -43.08
CA SER A 372 34.76 0.31 -44.31
C SER A 372 34.98 1.37 -45.41
N GLU A 373 34.14 2.43 -45.42
CA GLU A 373 34.33 3.58 -46.31
C GLU A 373 35.54 4.44 -45.89
N ILE A 374 35.69 4.66 -44.56
CA ILE A 374 36.89 5.38 -44.03
C ILE A 374 38.17 4.61 -44.36
N ILE A 375 38.19 3.29 -44.19
CA ILE A 375 39.35 2.46 -44.54
C ILE A 375 39.60 2.47 -46.04
N GLN A 376 38.57 2.47 -46.90
CA GLN A 376 38.73 2.55 -48.35
C GLN A 376 39.25 3.95 -48.78
N ASP A 377 38.85 5.03 -48.12
CA ASP A 377 39.38 6.37 -48.41
C ASP A 377 40.79 6.55 -47.89
N GLU A 378 41.17 5.97 -46.74
CA GLU A 378 42.55 5.93 -46.25
C GLU A 378 43.45 5.11 -47.20
N ILE A 379 43.01 3.96 -47.67
CA ILE A 379 43.71 3.13 -48.66
C ILE A 379 43.87 3.88 -50.02
N LYS A 380 42.86 4.67 -50.44
CA LYS A 380 42.96 5.49 -51.65
C LYS A 380 43.94 6.65 -51.47
N LEU A 381 43.98 7.29 -50.29
CA LEU A 381 44.93 8.33 -49.95
C LEU A 381 46.37 7.79 -49.85
N GLU A 382 46.60 6.67 -49.19
CA GLU A 382 47.91 6.01 -49.15
C GLU A 382 48.35 5.50 -50.51
N SER A 383 47.43 4.98 -51.34
CA SER A 383 47.76 4.57 -52.72
C SER A 383 48.07 5.74 -53.61
N ALA A 384 47.47 6.95 -53.40
CA ALA A 384 47.80 8.15 -54.14
C ALA A 384 49.19 8.72 -53.75
N GLU A 385 49.50 8.71 -52.42
CA GLU A 385 50.85 9.13 -51.97
C GLU A 385 51.99 8.13 -52.31
N THR A 386 51.62 6.82 -52.40
CA THR A 386 52.58 5.77 -52.69
C THR A 386 52.84 5.66 -54.16
N ILE A 387 51.93 6.07 -55.07
CA ILE A 387 52.17 6.14 -56.54
C ILE A 387 53.13 7.27 -56.91
N GLU A 388 53.24 8.40 -56.18
CA GLU A 388 54.22 9.40 -56.37
C GLU A 388 55.58 8.99 -55.82
N LYS A 389 55.73 8.21 -54.80
CA LYS A 389 57.00 7.70 -54.25
C LYS A 389 57.51 6.39 -54.86
N GLN A 390 56.66 5.62 -55.56
CA GLN A 390 57.05 4.37 -56.18
C GLN A 390 57.65 4.44 -57.59
N LYS A 391 57.75 5.65 -58.17
CA LYS A 391 58.53 5.79 -59.37
C LYS A 391 60.05 5.87 -59.14
N GLU A 392 60.50 5.87 -57.86
CA GLU A 392 61.95 5.89 -57.54
C GLU A 392 62.44 4.66 -56.71
N LYS A 393 61.60 3.70 -56.36
CA LYS A 393 62.03 2.47 -55.65
C LYS A 393 61.39 1.21 -56.15
N GLU A 394 61.50 0.92 -57.39
CA GLU A 394 61.16 -0.37 -57.98
C GLU A 394 62.39 -1.31 -57.98
N ILE A 395 62.96 -1.64 -56.86
CA ILE A 395 63.81 -2.83 -56.63
C ILE A 395 63.94 -3.01 -55.10
N LEU A 396 63.35 -4.06 -54.59
CA LEU A 396 63.38 -4.61 -53.24
C LEU A 396 62.02 -4.48 -52.52
N VAL A 397 61.33 -5.49 -52.57
CA VAL A 397 60.49 -6.20 -51.55
C VAL A 397 59.40 -6.99 -52.25
N LYS A 398 59.73 -8.18 -52.54
CA LYS A 398 58.78 -9.26 -52.93
C LYS A 398 58.86 -10.38 -51.89
N GLU A 399 58.59 -10.12 -50.62
CA GLU A 399 58.49 -11.25 -49.66
C GLU A 399 57.53 -11.07 -48.49
N ASP A 400 56.89 -9.88 -48.22
CA ASP A 400 56.05 -9.70 -47.04
C ASP A 400 54.53 -9.50 -47.25
N LEU A 401 54.00 -9.91 -48.42
CA LEU A 401 52.57 -9.72 -48.75
C LEU A 401 51.83 -11.07 -48.91
N ILE A 402 52.12 -12.05 -48.04
CA ILE A 402 51.41 -13.37 -48.09
C ILE A 402 50.54 -13.56 -46.83
N ASP A 403 50.67 -12.81 -45.72
CA ASP A 403 49.92 -13.09 -44.51
C ASP A 403 48.53 -12.43 -44.46
N ASP A 404 48.32 -11.26 -45.03
CA ASP A 404 47.01 -10.59 -44.99
C ASP A 404 45.91 -11.22 -45.89
N SER A 405 46.35 -11.90 -46.95
CA SER A 405 45.41 -12.59 -47.88
C SER A 405 44.81 -13.88 -47.29
N ALA A 406 45.49 -14.50 -46.31
CA ALA A 406 45.03 -15.72 -45.65
C ALA A 406 43.96 -15.42 -44.59
N GLU A 407 44.08 -14.27 -43.88
CA GLU A 407 43.07 -13.84 -42.91
C GLU A 407 41.77 -13.38 -43.59
N LEU A 408 41.88 -12.65 -44.72
CA LEU A 408 40.71 -12.27 -45.53
C LEU A 408 39.97 -13.46 -46.11
N MET A 409 40.69 -14.49 -46.63
CA MET A 409 40.06 -15.75 -47.10
C MET A 409 39.47 -16.57 -45.94
N ALA A 410 40.03 -16.50 -44.74
CA ALA A 410 39.45 -17.17 -43.58
C ALA A 410 38.16 -16.48 -43.15
N LEU A 411 38.10 -15.14 -43.16
CA LEU A 411 36.90 -14.35 -42.80
C LEU A 411 35.78 -14.53 -43.85
N GLU A 412 36.12 -14.53 -45.16
CA GLU A 412 35.15 -14.81 -46.23
C GLU A 412 34.56 -16.23 -46.12
N LYS A 413 35.38 -17.17 -45.70
CA LYS A 413 34.95 -18.54 -45.50
C LYS A 413 34.00 -18.68 -44.27
N GLU A 414 34.30 -17.95 -43.21
CA GLU A 414 33.46 -17.90 -42.02
C GLU A 414 32.11 -17.22 -42.31
N ILE A 415 32.10 -16.15 -43.11
CA ILE A 415 30.88 -15.49 -43.59
C ILE A 415 30.05 -16.43 -44.48
N GLN A 416 30.68 -17.17 -45.38
CA GLN A 416 29.97 -18.15 -46.21
C GLN A 416 29.40 -19.31 -45.40
N GLU A 417 30.09 -19.77 -44.35
CA GLU A 417 29.58 -20.80 -43.45
C GLU A 417 28.41 -20.31 -42.60
N LEU A 418 28.41 -19.02 -42.20
CA LEU A 418 27.29 -18.40 -41.48
C LEU A 418 26.06 -18.23 -42.40
N GLU A 419 26.27 -17.77 -43.64
CA GLU A 419 25.18 -17.66 -44.61
C GLU A 419 24.57 -19.03 -44.97
N GLU A 420 25.40 -20.08 -45.05
CA GLU A 420 24.89 -21.45 -45.27
C GLU A 420 24.12 -21.99 -44.06
N LYS A 421 24.53 -21.67 -42.86
CA LYS A 421 23.78 -22.01 -41.63
C LYS A 421 22.44 -21.29 -41.59
N GLU A 422 22.41 -20.01 -41.91
CA GLU A 422 21.16 -19.24 -41.97
C GLU A 422 20.21 -19.75 -43.06
N LYS A 423 20.74 -20.14 -44.22
CA LYS A 423 19.94 -20.79 -45.27
C LYS A 423 19.41 -22.18 -44.85
N LYS A 424 20.19 -22.95 -44.11
CA LYS A 424 19.75 -24.24 -43.55
C LYS A 424 18.70 -24.06 -42.46
N GLU A 425 18.83 -23.06 -41.60
CA GLU A 425 17.81 -22.76 -40.59
C GLU A 425 16.50 -22.27 -41.21
N LYS A 426 16.56 -21.43 -42.23
CA LYS A 426 15.37 -20.97 -42.99
C LYS A 426 14.68 -22.16 -43.71
N ILE A 427 15.44 -23.12 -44.19
CA ILE A 427 14.88 -24.36 -44.81
C ILE A 427 14.25 -25.23 -43.74
N ILE A 428 14.85 -25.37 -42.54
CA ILE A 428 14.31 -26.15 -41.44
C ILE A 428 13.04 -25.48 -40.88
N GLN A 429 13.03 -24.16 -40.83
CA GLN A 429 11.86 -23.38 -40.39
C GLN A 429 10.71 -23.52 -41.39
N LYS A 430 11.00 -23.45 -42.69
CA LYS A 430 10.02 -23.67 -43.76
C LYS A 430 9.49 -25.10 -43.78
N GLN A 431 10.35 -26.08 -43.49
CA GLN A 431 9.91 -27.50 -43.35
C GLN A 431 9.10 -27.73 -42.06
N LYS A 432 9.30 -26.94 -41.01
CA LYS A 432 8.45 -26.97 -39.80
C LYS A 432 7.10 -26.30 -40.04
N GLU A 433 7.05 -25.24 -40.84
CA GLU A 433 5.79 -24.60 -41.25
C GLU A 433 4.98 -25.50 -42.17
N ASP A 434 5.63 -26.22 -43.09
CA ASP A 434 4.98 -27.21 -43.96
C ASP A 434 4.48 -28.47 -43.20
N ILE A 435 5.04 -28.75 -42.00
CA ILE A 435 4.59 -29.86 -41.13
C ILE A 435 3.42 -29.43 -40.22
N LEU A 436 3.23 -28.14 -40.03
CA LEU A 436 2.18 -27.60 -39.17
C LEU A 436 0.96 -27.05 -39.93
N ASP A 437 0.92 -27.23 -41.26
CA ASP A 437 -0.26 -26.91 -42.06
C ASP A 437 -1.34 -28.00 -41.92
N PHE A 438 -2.12 -27.89 -40.85
CA PHE A 438 -3.30 -28.72 -40.57
C PHE A 438 -4.52 -28.36 -41.41
N SER A 439 -4.37 -27.59 -42.49
CA SER A 439 -5.47 -27.16 -43.34
C SER A 439 -5.77 -28.11 -44.49
N SER A 440 -5.02 -29.19 -44.64
CA SER A 440 -5.36 -30.22 -45.66
C SER A 440 -6.49 -31.11 -45.16
N GLU A 441 -7.64 -31.06 -45.82
CA GLU A 441 -8.87 -31.84 -45.56
C GLU A 441 -8.68 -33.37 -45.56
N ASP A 442 -7.50 -33.87 -45.87
CA ASP A 442 -7.24 -35.30 -46.05
C ASP A 442 -6.90 -36.07 -44.77
N ILE A 443 -6.65 -35.40 -43.65
CA ILE A 443 -6.26 -36.04 -42.36
C ILE A 443 -7.46 -36.44 -41.51
N TRP A 444 -8.65 -35.89 -41.78
CA TRP A 444 -9.86 -36.13 -40.95
C TRP A 444 -10.78 -37.25 -41.48
N ASN A 445 -10.40 -37.95 -42.53
CA ASN A 445 -11.24 -38.98 -43.19
C ASN A 445 -10.93 -40.43 -42.78
N LEU A 446 -10.28 -40.68 -41.65
CA LEU A 446 -10.07 -42.03 -41.11
C LEU A 446 -10.85 -42.21 -39.80
N GLY A 447 -12.11 -42.60 -39.92
CA GLY A 447 -12.83 -43.08 -38.74
C GLY A 447 -14.35 -42.96 -38.81
N GLY A 448 -15.02 -43.98 -39.39
CA GLY A 448 -16.24 -44.58 -38.87
C GLY A 448 -17.54 -43.75 -38.85
N LYS A 449 -18.40 -44.09 -39.75
CA LYS A 449 -19.83 -43.80 -39.74
C LYS A 449 -20.48 -44.16 -38.40
N SER A 450 -21.02 -43.17 -37.66
CA SER A 450 -22.21 -43.38 -36.87
C SER A 450 -23.05 -42.09 -36.88
N LYS A 451 -24.31 -42.26 -37.31
CA LYS A 451 -25.34 -41.26 -37.32
C LYS A 451 -25.79 -40.98 -35.86
N SER A 452 -25.75 -39.75 -35.42
CA SER A 452 -26.77 -39.22 -34.50
C SER A 452 -26.82 -37.68 -34.58
N LYS A 453 -28.03 -37.19 -34.49
CA LYS A 453 -28.55 -35.87 -34.74
C LYS A 453 -28.10 -34.86 -33.70
N ASP A 454 -27.99 -33.61 -34.18
CA ASP A 454 -28.27 -32.34 -33.53
C ASP A 454 -27.77 -32.10 -32.09
N SER A 455 -26.71 -31.30 -32.00
CA SER A 455 -26.68 -30.12 -31.14
C SER A 455 -25.42 -29.30 -31.43
N ASP A 456 -25.64 -28.09 -31.92
CA ASP A 456 -24.67 -27.01 -32.08
C ASP A 456 -24.07 -26.63 -30.70
N ASP A 457 -22.85 -27.04 -30.44
CA ASP A 457 -21.99 -26.48 -29.40
C ASP A 457 -20.66 -26.07 -29.99
N THR A 458 -20.67 -24.91 -30.66
CA THR A 458 -19.44 -24.21 -31.01
C THR A 458 -18.87 -23.52 -29.81
N ILE A 459 -17.70 -23.92 -29.37
CA ILE A 459 -16.88 -23.26 -28.35
C ILE A 459 -16.51 -21.86 -28.88
N ARG A 460 -17.07 -20.81 -28.29
CA ARG A 460 -16.76 -19.41 -28.63
C ARG A 460 -15.63 -18.90 -27.78
N PHE A 461 -14.69 -18.22 -28.40
CA PHE A 461 -13.59 -17.53 -27.73
C PHE A 461 -14.06 -16.32 -26.92
N ALA A 462 -13.27 -15.92 -25.92
CA ALA A 462 -13.63 -14.89 -24.91
C ALA A 462 -13.96 -13.50 -25.48
N GLU A 463 -13.65 -13.23 -26.73
CA GLU A 463 -13.94 -11.95 -27.40
C GLU A 463 -15.43 -11.77 -27.79
N ASP A 464 -16.20 -12.87 -27.84
CA ASP A 464 -17.64 -12.80 -28.20
C ASP A 464 -18.55 -12.54 -26.98
N ILE A 465 -18.02 -12.48 -25.75
CA ILE A 465 -18.81 -12.36 -24.53
C ILE A 465 -19.32 -10.92 -24.29
N GLU A 466 -18.62 -9.92 -24.80
CA GLU A 466 -19.09 -8.52 -24.66
C GLU A 466 -20.34 -8.21 -25.50
N SER A 467 -20.56 -8.94 -26.58
CA SER A 467 -21.73 -8.75 -27.45
C SER A 467 -23.02 -9.40 -26.91
N LEU A 468 -22.93 -10.33 -25.94
CA LEU A 468 -24.08 -11.04 -25.39
C LEU A 468 -24.75 -10.33 -24.20
N ASN A 469 -24.08 -9.40 -23.54
CA ASN A 469 -24.65 -8.65 -22.40
C ASN A 469 -25.61 -7.52 -22.80
N THR A 470 -25.79 -7.25 -24.08
CA THR A 470 -26.73 -6.23 -24.58
C THR A 470 -28.11 -6.78 -24.96
N PHE A 471 -28.30 -8.13 -24.94
CA PHE A 471 -29.54 -8.75 -25.43
C PHE A 471 -30.54 -9.21 -24.36
N ASN A 472 -30.26 -9.10 -23.08
CA ASN A 472 -31.18 -9.51 -22.01
C ASN A 472 -31.61 -8.37 -21.10
N SER A 473 -32.18 -7.32 -21.67
CA SER A 473 -33.07 -6.40 -20.95
C SER A 473 -34.45 -6.50 -21.55
N PRO A 474 -35.50 -6.82 -20.78
CA PRO A 474 -36.85 -6.86 -21.32
C PRO A 474 -37.28 -5.42 -21.71
N ALA A 475 -37.38 -5.20 -22.99
CA ALA A 475 -37.92 -3.97 -23.55
C ALA A 475 -39.33 -3.73 -23.02
N ASN A 476 -39.47 -2.72 -22.22
CA ASN A 476 -40.77 -2.18 -21.78
C ASN A 476 -41.48 -1.55 -23.01
N LYS A 477 -42.37 -2.32 -23.60
CA LYS A 477 -43.34 -1.85 -24.61
C LYS A 477 -44.37 -0.98 -23.87
N ASN A 478 -44.10 0.29 -23.65
CA ASN A 478 -45.17 1.29 -23.42
C ASN A 478 -44.56 2.70 -23.40
N ALA A 479 -44.22 3.22 -24.59
CA ALA A 479 -44.02 4.66 -24.77
C ALA A 479 -44.20 5.07 -26.26
N LYS A 480 -45.39 4.77 -26.78
CA LYS A 480 -45.89 5.46 -27.98
C LYS A 480 -47.32 5.83 -27.66
N ASN A 481 -47.54 6.97 -27.02
CA ASN A 481 -48.72 7.81 -27.10
C ASN A 481 -48.70 8.92 -26.05
N ALA A 482 -47.86 9.94 -26.25
CA ALA A 482 -48.06 11.24 -25.62
C ALA A 482 -47.15 12.31 -26.27
N LYS A 483 -47.45 12.59 -27.53
CA LYS A 483 -47.03 13.85 -28.15
C LYS A 483 -48.25 14.39 -28.91
N LYS A 484 -49.09 15.14 -28.21
CA LYS A 484 -49.91 16.24 -28.71
C LYS A 484 -50.76 16.84 -27.59
N LYS A 485 -50.66 18.15 -27.42
CA LYS A 485 -51.37 19.10 -26.54
C LYS A 485 -50.62 19.29 -25.21
N SER A 486 -50.14 20.45 -24.92
CA SER A 486 -50.70 21.79 -25.01
C SER A 486 -49.58 22.80 -24.75
N GLY A 487 -49.42 23.74 -25.65
CA GLY A 487 -48.86 25.03 -25.32
C GLY A 487 -49.94 25.90 -24.74
N LYS A 488 -49.48 26.92 -24.04
CA LYS A 488 -50.11 28.19 -23.74
C LYS A 488 -50.46 28.49 -22.30
N LYS A 489 -49.92 29.62 -21.93
CA LYS A 489 -50.34 30.64 -20.94
C LYS A 489 -49.65 30.55 -19.58
N ARG A 490 -48.78 31.52 -19.30
CA ARG A 490 -48.90 32.95 -18.93
C ARG A 490 -48.83 33.18 -17.42
N LYS A 491 -47.81 34.00 -17.06
CA LYS A 491 -47.85 35.15 -16.14
C LYS A 491 -48.57 34.98 -14.78
N LYS A 492 -47.84 35.01 -13.71
CA LYS A 492 -47.69 36.18 -12.87
C LYS A 492 -46.50 36.02 -11.98
#